data_205d2413f7b6a71def959f1780d7c320
#
_entry.id   205d2413f7b6a71def959f1780d7c320
#
_cell.length_a   1.000
_cell.length_b   1.000
_cell.length_c   1.000
_cell.angle_alpha   90.00
_cell.angle_beta   90.00
_cell.angle_gamma   90.00
#
_symmetry.space_group_name_H-M   'P 1'
#
loop_
_entity.id
_entity.type
_entity.pdbx_description
1 polymer ?
#
loop_
_entity_poly.entity_id
_entity_poly.type
_entity_poly.pdbx_seq_one_letter_code
_entity_poly.pdbx_strand_id
1 'polypeptide(L)'
;MLKIKILIIIFCCIGVVKAQTVIPPSSETPPGWIYYDGDEFNGDVIDSRYWGMYGSQKVGRPTYNQENKAMLQTYRPEQVFIETLPTGEKICRIRSFKSKDAPSPVHPSVKSKTGWWSGALSSRDSDTEKYYPLFCRIEIKAKVPYLYGLWNALWLRHYKGAGVAEIDILEFFTKAFGENPYPAKANQTLHLFNSETQKLGINLPKGQIRYTEIGDDKPGDNFHVYAVQIDPDPVDNNHAIITFLIDNKVNYQIHTRTQLGDAYTDFITKARKENRLDRVWDIAITGQVGAFDKLDVGYPAEELQQFDFDIDWIRVYVRDPHTRIVGNSKLPHTPEADSFVKDLLSRMTVEEKIGQLSQYVGRTLLTGPESEYLRDSLIARGLVGS
;
A
#
# COMPACT_ATOMS: atom_id res chain seq x y z
N MET A 1 -26.83 -50.64 45.73
CA MET A 1 -26.25 -50.46 44.37
C MET A 1 -26.13 -48.98 44.09
N LEU A 2 -24.94 -48.41 44.27
CA LEU A 2 -24.65 -46.99 44.10
C LEU A 2 -24.14 -46.77 42.65
N LYS A 3 -24.92 -46.04 41.82
CA LYS A 3 -24.53 -45.71 40.44
C LYS A 3 -23.63 -44.48 40.48
N ILE A 4 -22.31 -44.69 40.29
CA ILE A 4 -21.35 -43.62 40.08
C ILE A 4 -21.52 -43.10 38.66
N LYS A 5 -21.94 -41.82 38.52
CA LYS A 5 -21.88 -41.10 37.24
C LYS A 5 -20.51 -40.50 37.10
N ILE A 6 -19.70 -41.01 36.16
CA ILE A 6 -18.46 -40.45 35.74
C ILE A 6 -18.77 -39.26 34.83
N LEU A 7 -18.43 -38.04 35.27
CA LEU A 7 -18.50 -36.84 34.49
C LEU A 7 -17.14 -36.67 33.76
N ILE A 8 -17.13 -36.93 32.45
CA ILE A 8 -15.95 -36.68 31.62
C ILE A 8 -15.96 -35.18 31.28
N ILE A 9 -15.09 -34.42 31.92
CA ILE A 9 -14.81 -33.03 31.55
C ILE A 9 -13.78 -33.07 30.42
N ILE A 10 -14.22 -32.79 29.19
CA ILE A 10 -13.34 -32.58 28.06
C ILE A 10 -12.80 -31.18 28.19
N PHE A 11 -11.54 -31.05 28.62
CA PHE A 11 -10.79 -29.80 28.51
C PHE A 11 -10.46 -29.58 27.02
N CYS A 12 -11.25 -28.74 26.33
CA CYS A 12 -10.85 -28.17 25.08
C CYS A 12 -9.74 -27.17 25.37
N CYS A 13 -8.47 -27.61 25.22
CA CYS A 13 -7.35 -26.67 25.12
C CYS A 13 -7.52 -25.85 23.84
N ILE A 14 -8.19 -24.72 23.93
CA ILE A 14 -8.11 -23.70 22.89
C ILE A 14 -6.69 -23.15 22.99
N GLY A 15 -5.79 -23.73 22.23
CA GLY A 15 -4.48 -23.15 21.99
C GLY A 15 -4.68 -21.78 21.34
N VAL A 16 -4.41 -20.72 22.09
CA VAL A 16 -4.30 -19.39 21.49
C VAL A 16 -3.05 -19.42 20.61
N VAL A 17 -3.23 -19.66 19.34
CA VAL A 17 -2.18 -19.50 18.34
C VAL A 17 -1.84 -18.02 18.33
N LYS A 18 -0.76 -17.65 19.00
CA LYS A 18 -0.20 -16.29 18.89
C LYS A 18 0.42 -16.20 17.50
N ALA A 19 -0.21 -15.48 16.59
CA ALA A 19 0.47 -15.00 15.40
C ALA A 19 1.68 -14.17 15.88
N GLN A 20 2.87 -14.61 15.57
CA GLN A 20 4.09 -13.94 15.99
C GLN A 20 4.50 -13.02 14.85
N THR A 21 4.22 -11.73 15.00
CA THR A 21 4.76 -10.72 14.08
C THR A 21 6.28 -10.72 14.23
N VAL A 22 6.97 -11.22 13.23
CA VAL A 22 8.44 -11.20 13.18
C VAL A 22 8.84 -9.83 12.67
N ILE A 23 9.58 -9.07 13.46
CA ILE A 23 10.19 -7.80 13.01
C ILE A 23 11.23 -8.15 11.96
N PRO A 24 11.17 -7.57 10.75
CA PRO A 24 12.16 -7.85 9.72
C PRO A 24 13.57 -7.50 10.17
N PRO A 25 14.60 -8.22 9.72
CA PRO A 25 15.98 -7.90 10.04
C PRO A 25 16.32 -6.44 9.69
N SER A 26 17.14 -5.80 10.49
CA SER A 26 17.56 -4.40 10.25
C SER A 26 18.26 -4.21 8.90
N SER A 27 18.91 -5.26 8.38
CA SER A 27 19.52 -5.28 7.06
C SER A 27 18.52 -5.20 5.90
N GLU A 28 17.26 -5.53 6.15
CA GLU A 28 16.18 -5.46 5.16
C GLU A 28 15.36 -4.15 5.28
N THR A 29 15.60 -3.36 6.32
CA THR A 29 14.93 -2.07 6.49
C THR A 29 15.55 -1.04 5.54
N PRO A 30 14.75 -0.36 4.68
CA PRO A 30 15.28 0.65 3.78
C PRO A 30 16.00 1.78 4.53
N PRO A 31 17.12 2.29 4.04
CA PRO A 31 17.86 3.38 4.70
C PRO A 31 16.97 4.61 4.96
N GLY A 32 17.01 5.14 6.17
CA GLY A 32 16.22 6.31 6.58
C GLY A 32 14.76 6.01 6.93
N TRP A 33 14.44 4.73 7.12
CA TRP A 33 13.11 4.27 7.52
C TRP A 33 13.19 3.42 8.77
N ILE A 34 12.11 3.39 9.54
CA ILE A 34 11.91 2.51 10.71
C ILE A 34 10.71 1.63 10.41
N TYR A 35 10.83 0.34 10.68
CA TYR A 35 9.70 -0.57 10.61
C TYR A 35 8.60 -0.10 11.58
N TYR A 36 7.41 0.08 11.04
CA TYR A 36 6.24 0.54 11.80
C TYR A 36 5.31 -0.61 12.12
N ASP A 37 4.98 -1.42 11.09
CA ASP A 37 4.01 -2.49 11.19
C ASP A 37 4.03 -3.39 9.94
N GLY A 38 3.31 -4.50 9.97
CA GLY A 38 3.18 -5.38 8.82
C GLY A 38 2.79 -6.81 9.20
N ASP A 39 2.86 -7.70 8.22
CA ASP A 39 2.61 -9.12 8.40
C ASP A 39 3.57 -9.93 7.54
N GLU A 40 4.31 -10.83 8.17
CA GLU A 40 5.22 -11.78 7.52
C GLU A 40 4.53 -13.11 7.19
N PHE A 41 3.23 -13.23 7.43
CA PHE A 41 2.40 -14.41 7.20
C PHE A 41 2.97 -15.72 7.76
N ASN A 42 3.73 -15.65 8.84
CA ASN A 42 4.37 -16.80 9.49
C ASN A 42 3.44 -17.62 10.41
N GLY A 43 2.20 -17.18 10.60
CA GLY A 43 1.17 -17.89 11.35
C GLY A 43 0.68 -19.15 10.64
N ASP A 44 -0.32 -19.81 11.24
CA ASP A 44 -1.01 -20.96 10.62
C ASP A 44 -2.32 -20.55 9.95
N VAL A 45 -2.78 -19.34 10.25
CA VAL A 45 -4.02 -18.74 9.71
C VAL A 45 -3.80 -17.25 9.46
N ILE A 46 -4.64 -16.67 8.62
CA ILE A 46 -4.68 -15.22 8.41
C ILE A 46 -5.08 -14.54 9.73
N ASP A 47 -4.30 -13.59 10.17
CA ASP A 47 -4.56 -12.87 11.42
C ASP A 47 -5.68 -11.84 11.23
N SER A 48 -6.84 -12.11 11.82
CA SER A 48 -8.02 -11.24 11.71
C SER A 48 -7.83 -9.85 12.34
N ARG A 49 -6.81 -9.67 13.19
CA ARG A 49 -6.46 -8.34 13.72
C ARG A 49 -5.84 -7.43 12.66
N TYR A 50 -5.25 -8.01 11.62
CA TYR A 50 -4.61 -7.30 10.52
C TYR A 50 -5.49 -7.27 9.28
N TRP A 51 -6.23 -8.36 9.02
CA TRP A 51 -6.89 -8.58 7.74
C TRP A 51 -8.32 -9.05 7.90
N GLY A 52 -9.20 -8.42 7.12
CA GLY A 52 -10.55 -8.90 6.87
C GLY A 52 -10.79 -9.06 5.37
N MET A 53 -11.97 -9.53 5.00
CA MET A 53 -12.34 -9.63 3.59
C MET A 53 -12.70 -8.25 3.03
N TYR A 54 -12.11 -7.90 1.90
CA TYR A 54 -12.36 -6.66 1.20
C TYR A 54 -13.85 -6.35 1.04
N GLY A 55 -14.23 -5.13 1.43
CA GLY A 55 -15.58 -4.63 1.29
C GLY A 55 -16.59 -5.25 2.23
N SER A 56 -16.15 -5.96 3.29
CA SER A 56 -17.03 -6.67 4.23
C SER A 56 -18.07 -7.54 3.54
N GLN A 57 -17.70 -8.15 2.41
CA GLN A 57 -18.59 -8.96 1.58
C GLN A 57 -19.01 -10.21 2.31
N LYS A 58 -20.30 -10.51 2.30
CA LYS A 58 -20.79 -11.81 2.76
C LYS A 58 -20.45 -12.88 1.73
N VAL A 59 -20.05 -14.06 2.23
CA VAL A 59 -19.79 -15.23 1.39
C VAL A 59 -20.95 -15.47 0.42
N GLY A 60 -20.61 -15.73 -0.84
CA GLY A 60 -21.60 -16.06 -1.88
C GLY A 60 -22.33 -14.86 -2.50
N ARG A 61 -21.97 -13.62 -2.13
CA ARG A 61 -22.51 -12.43 -2.80
C ARG A 61 -21.54 -11.89 -3.83
N PRO A 62 -22.03 -11.41 -5.00
CA PRO A 62 -21.20 -10.70 -5.96
C PRO A 62 -20.50 -9.49 -5.32
N THR A 63 -19.26 -9.23 -5.70
CA THR A 63 -18.57 -8.01 -5.31
C THR A 63 -19.14 -6.82 -6.08
N TYR A 64 -18.95 -5.61 -5.55
CA TYR A 64 -19.30 -4.37 -6.27
C TYR A 64 -18.68 -4.34 -7.68
N ASN A 65 -17.42 -4.75 -7.81
CA ASN A 65 -16.74 -4.80 -9.09
C ASN A 65 -17.35 -5.82 -10.05
N GLN A 66 -17.80 -6.98 -9.56
CA GLN A 66 -18.47 -7.97 -10.38
C GLN A 66 -19.76 -7.40 -11.01
N GLU A 67 -20.56 -6.68 -10.21
CA GLU A 67 -21.81 -6.10 -10.69
C GLU A 67 -21.60 -4.97 -11.72
N ASN A 68 -20.62 -4.11 -11.47
CA ASN A 68 -20.46 -2.88 -12.25
C ASN A 68 -19.45 -2.98 -13.39
N LYS A 69 -18.46 -3.87 -13.28
CA LYS A 69 -17.35 -3.99 -14.23
C LYS A 69 -17.32 -5.32 -14.97
N ALA A 70 -18.41 -6.11 -14.89
CA ALA A 70 -18.54 -7.39 -15.55
C ALA A 70 -17.43 -8.40 -15.19
N MET A 71 -17.03 -8.40 -13.93
CA MET A 71 -16.08 -9.38 -13.39
C MET A 71 -16.73 -10.75 -13.15
N LEU A 72 -15.92 -11.80 -13.10
CA LEU A 72 -16.39 -13.18 -12.96
C LEU A 72 -16.31 -13.69 -11.53
N GLN A 73 -15.52 -13.06 -10.64
CA GLN A 73 -15.28 -13.57 -9.30
C GLN A 73 -16.34 -13.13 -8.28
N THR A 74 -16.48 -13.97 -7.27
CA THR A 74 -17.08 -13.65 -5.97
C THR A 74 -16.06 -13.95 -4.90
N TYR A 75 -15.81 -13.01 -4.00
CA TYR A 75 -14.86 -13.22 -2.90
C TYR A 75 -15.47 -14.03 -1.78
N ARG A 76 -14.66 -14.90 -1.18
CA ARG A 76 -14.99 -15.62 0.06
C ARG A 76 -13.72 -15.84 0.91
N PRO A 77 -13.85 -15.91 2.26
CA PRO A 77 -12.69 -16.02 3.16
C PRO A 77 -11.82 -17.25 2.90
N GLU A 78 -12.43 -18.38 2.53
CA GLU A 78 -11.73 -19.64 2.33
C GLU A 78 -10.74 -19.61 1.15
N GLN A 79 -10.79 -18.56 0.33
CA GLN A 79 -9.84 -18.39 -0.77
C GLN A 79 -8.60 -17.58 -0.38
N VAL A 80 -8.48 -17.20 0.90
CA VAL A 80 -7.32 -16.54 1.46
C VAL A 80 -6.80 -17.34 2.64
N PHE A 81 -5.62 -17.92 2.52
CA PHE A 81 -5.10 -18.83 3.53
C PHE A 81 -3.57 -18.82 3.58
N ILE A 82 -3.02 -19.34 4.67
CA ILE A 82 -1.57 -19.56 4.79
C ILE A 82 -1.22 -20.87 4.10
N GLU A 83 -0.31 -20.81 3.16
CA GLU A 83 0.28 -21.96 2.47
C GLU A 83 1.73 -22.16 2.94
N THR A 84 2.11 -23.40 3.23
CA THR A 84 3.50 -23.75 3.49
C THR A 84 4.11 -24.29 2.19
N LEU A 85 5.10 -23.57 1.66
CA LEU A 85 5.81 -23.97 0.45
C LEU A 85 6.69 -25.21 0.70
N PRO A 86 7.10 -25.92 -0.36
CA PRO A 86 8.03 -27.05 -0.23
C PRO A 86 9.37 -26.69 0.44
N THR A 87 9.75 -25.42 0.42
CA THR A 87 10.93 -24.88 1.13
C THR A 87 10.75 -24.78 2.65
N GLY A 88 9.52 -24.91 3.14
CA GLY A 88 9.13 -24.68 4.54
C GLY A 88 8.75 -23.23 4.85
N GLU A 89 8.91 -22.32 3.91
CA GLU A 89 8.47 -20.94 4.02
C GLU A 89 6.93 -20.86 3.96
N LYS A 90 6.36 -19.91 4.70
CA LYS A 90 4.92 -19.66 4.70
C LYS A 90 4.61 -18.38 3.95
N ILE A 91 3.49 -18.40 3.25
CA ILE A 91 2.98 -17.28 2.47
C ILE A 91 1.47 -17.14 2.68
N CYS A 92 0.94 -15.94 2.46
CA CYS A 92 -0.49 -15.77 2.24
C CYS A 92 -0.81 -16.06 0.78
N ARG A 93 -1.73 -16.98 0.52
CA ARG A 93 -2.20 -17.33 -0.82
C ARG A 93 -3.64 -16.91 -1.03
N ILE A 94 -3.87 -16.19 -2.11
CA ILE A 94 -5.21 -15.97 -2.66
C ILE A 94 -5.39 -16.93 -3.84
N ARG A 95 -6.29 -17.91 -3.69
CA ARG A 95 -6.58 -18.88 -4.74
C ARG A 95 -7.87 -18.52 -5.46
N SER A 96 -7.78 -18.37 -6.75
CA SER A 96 -8.94 -18.16 -7.61
C SER A 96 -9.18 -19.38 -8.49
N PHE A 97 -10.43 -19.86 -8.56
CA PHE A 97 -10.77 -20.97 -9.42
C PHE A 97 -12.19 -20.89 -9.98
N LYS A 98 -12.34 -21.41 -11.18
CA LYS A 98 -13.60 -21.52 -11.91
C LYS A 98 -14.47 -22.62 -11.26
N SER A 99 -15.74 -22.32 -11.00
CA SER A 99 -16.63 -23.28 -10.37
C SER A 99 -18.07 -23.06 -10.78
N LYS A 100 -18.80 -24.17 -11.00
CA LYS A 100 -20.25 -24.14 -11.19
C LYS A 100 -21.00 -23.75 -9.92
N ASP A 101 -20.37 -23.92 -8.74
CA ASP A 101 -20.94 -23.56 -7.45
C ASP A 101 -20.68 -22.08 -7.09
N ALA A 102 -19.81 -21.40 -7.84
CA ALA A 102 -19.63 -19.96 -7.70
C ALA A 102 -20.87 -19.22 -8.26
N PRO A 103 -21.30 -18.12 -7.63
CA PRO A 103 -22.37 -17.31 -8.16
C PRO A 103 -22.14 -16.95 -9.63
N SER A 104 -23.17 -17.11 -10.45
CA SER A 104 -23.10 -16.70 -11.85
C SER A 104 -22.86 -15.20 -11.93
N PRO A 105 -22.04 -14.74 -12.88
CA PRO A 105 -21.83 -13.31 -13.12
C PRO A 105 -23.16 -12.61 -13.42
N VAL A 106 -23.38 -11.45 -12.79
CA VAL A 106 -24.66 -10.73 -12.87
C VAL A 106 -24.74 -9.76 -14.04
N HIS A 107 -23.59 -9.27 -14.52
CA HIS A 107 -23.57 -8.29 -15.61
C HIS A 107 -24.04 -8.92 -16.93
N PRO A 108 -24.95 -8.26 -17.69
CA PRO A 108 -25.54 -8.84 -18.89
C PRO A 108 -24.53 -9.33 -19.93
N SER A 109 -23.40 -8.64 -20.10
CA SER A 109 -22.38 -8.97 -21.09
C SER A 109 -21.60 -10.26 -20.81
N VAL A 110 -21.70 -10.81 -19.57
CA VAL A 110 -20.98 -12.03 -19.16
C VAL A 110 -21.85 -13.05 -18.43
N LYS A 111 -23.18 -12.84 -18.48
CA LYS A 111 -24.14 -13.69 -17.75
C LYS A 111 -24.05 -15.18 -18.12
N SER A 112 -23.55 -15.49 -19.33
CA SER A 112 -23.37 -16.87 -19.79
C SER A 112 -22.07 -17.53 -19.33
N LYS A 113 -21.14 -16.77 -18.71
CA LYS A 113 -19.85 -17.29 -18.26
C LYS A 113 -19.98 -17.96 -16.89
N THR A 114 -19.13 -18.94 -16.65
CA THR A 114 -19.04 -19.60 -15.34
C THR A 114 -18.42 -18.63 -14.34
N GLY A 115 -18.97 -18.59 -13.12
CA GLY A 115 -18.44 -17.83 -12.01
C GLY A 115 -17.11 -18.37 -11.47
N TRP A 116 -16.43 -17.53 -10.74
CA TRP A 116 -15.17 -17.85 -10.09
C TRP A 116 -15.26 -17.58 -8.59
N TRP A 117 -14.75 -18.49 -7.78
CA TRP A 117 -14.39 -18.18 -6.41
C TRP A 117 -13.03 -17.50 -6.39
N SER A 118 -12.89 -16.48 -5.55
CA SER A 118 -11.64 -15.77 -5.34
C SER A 118 -11.56 -15.21 -3.93
N GLY A 119 -10.46 -14.57 -3.58
CA GLY A 119 -10.22 -13.94 -2.30
C GLY A 119 -9.78 -12.49 -2.43
N ALA A 120 -9.90 -11.78 -1.32
CA ALA A 120 -9.39 -10.42 -1.18
C ALA A 120 -9.12 -10.11 0.29
N LEU A 121 -8.07 -9.32 0.54
CA LEU A 121 -7.70 -8.82 1.86
C LEU A 121 -7.93 -7.32 1.94
N SER A 122 -8.30 -6.85 3.13
CA SER A 122 -8.37 -5.43 3.45
C SER A 122 -7.99 -5.22 4.92
N SER A 123 -7.10 -4.27 5.17
CA SER A 123 -6.70 -3.95 6.53
C SER A 123 -7.80 -3.20 7.29
N ARG A 124 -8.60 -2.39 6.61
CA ARG A 124 -9.76 -1.70 7.19
C ARG A 124 -10.86 -2.65 7.66
N ASP A 125 -11.06 -3.75 6.94
CA ASP A 125 -12.12 -4.72 7.22
C ASP A 125 -11.69 -5.77 8.27
N SER A 126 -10.51 -5.60 8.89
CA SER A 126 -10.01 -6.39 10.02
C SER A 126 -10.80 -6.12 11.31
N ASP A 127 -10.63 -7.00 12.31
CA ASP A 127 -11.25 -6.83 13.64
C ASP A 127 -10.82 -5.53 14.35
N THR A 128 -9.68 -4.96 13.99
CA THR A 128 -9.15 -3.73 14.59
C THR A 128 -9.34 -2.48 13.72
N GLU A 129 -9.99 -2.60 12.56
CA GLU A 129 -10.11 -1.50 11.58
C GLU A 129 -8.76 -0.81 11.33
N LYS A 130 -7.81 -1.58 10.83
CA LYS A 130 -6.42 -1.14 10.73
C LYS A 130 -6.18 -0.17 9.59
N TYR A 131 -5.54 0.95 9.93
CA TYR A 131 -5.10 1.96 8.99
C TYR A 131 -3.64 2.33 9.24
N TYR A 132 -2.98 2.83 8.20
CA TYR A 132 -1.57 3.20 8.21
C TYR A 132 -1.39 4.71 8.03
N PRO A 133 -0.23 5.26 8.45
CA PRO A 133 0.03 6.69 8.38
C PRO A 133 -0.03 7.25 6.97
N LEU A 134 -0.37 8.55 6.85
CA LEU A 134 -0.34 9.27 5.58
C LEU A 134 1.05 9.25 4.95
N PHE A 135 2.06 9.60 5.72
CA PHE A 135 3.45 9.63 5.29
C PHE A 135 4.15 8.34 5.73
N CYS A 136 4.25 7.42 4.82
CA CYS A 136 4.82 6.11 5.07
C CYS A 136 5.44 5.53 3.79
N ARG A 137 6.14 4.43 3.95
CA ARG A 137 6.53 3.54 2.86
C ARG A 137 5.85 2.20 3.10
N ILE A 138 5.15 1.71 2.10
CA ILE A 138 4.49 0.41 2.11
C ILE A 138 5.15 -0.45 1.05
N GLU A 139 5.61 -1.61 1.46
CA GLU A 139 6.21 -2.63 0.63
C GLU A 139 5.40 -3.91 0.71
N ILE A 140 5.16 -4.52 -0.44
CA ILE A 140 4.47 -5.81 -0.55
C ILE A 140 5.31 -6.72 -1.44
N LYS A 141 5.84 -7.80 -0.87
CA LYS A 141 6.53 -8.82 -1.64
C LYS A 141 5.52 -9.87 -2.09
N ALA A 142 5.32 -9.94 -3.39
CA ALA A 142 4.29 -10.77 -3.96
C ALA A 142 4.72 -11.40 -5.29
N LYS A 143 4.20 -12.60 -5.56
CA LYS A 143 4.21 -13.23 -6.87
C LYS A 143 2.80 -13.11 -7.44
N VAL A 144 2.62 -12.17 -8.34
CA VAL A 144 1.32 -11.78 -8.88
C VAL A 144 1.12 -12.48 -10.23
N PRO A 145 0.09 -13.32 -10.39
CA PRO A 145 -0.13 -14.02 -11.64
C PRO A 145 -0.39 -13.03 -12.77
N TYR A 146 0.42 -13.15 -13.84
CA TYR A 146 0.34 -12.29 -15.01
C TYR A 146 -0.21 -13.08 -16.20
N LEU A 147 -1.52 -13.25 -16.23
CA LEU A 147 -2.24 -14.00 -17.26
C LEU A 147 -3.33 -13.13 -17.88
N TYR A 148 -3.59 -13.34 -19.18
CA TYR A 148 -4.66 -12.65 -19.88
C TYR A 148 -6.01 -12.83 -19.19
N GLY A 149 -6.74 -11.74 -19.02
CA GLY A 149 -8.06 -11.74 -18.39
C GLY A 149 -8.04 -11.72 -16.87
N LEU A 150 -6.88 -11.53 -16.24
CA LEU A 150 -6.78 -11.27 -14.81
C LEU A 150 -6.55 -9.78 -14.53
N TRP A 151 -7.03 -9.34 -13.37
CA TRP A 151 -6.83 -7.98 -12.88
C TRP A 151 -6.51 -8.03 -11.39
N ASN A 152 -5.35 -8.56 -11.05
CA ASN A 152 -4.89 -8.59 -9.67
C ASN A 152 -4.32 -7.23 -9.27
N ALA A 153 -4.61 -6.79 -8.05
CA ALA A 153 -4.19 -5.48 -7.57
C ALA A 153 -3.68 -5.49 -6.12
N LEU A 154 -2.64 -4.68 -5.91
CA LEU A 154 -2.11 -4.25 -4.63
C LEU A 154 -2.36 -2.75 -4.54
N TRP A 155 -3.19 -2.29 -3.63
CA TRP A 155 -3.64 -0.90 -3.66
C TRP A 155 -4.00 -0.34 -2.29
N LEU A 156 -4.07 0.98 -2.20
CA LEU A 156 -4.40 1.72 -0.99
C LEU A 156 -5.66 2.53 -1.20
N ARG A 157 -6.49 2.57 -0.16
CA ARG A 157 -7.66 3.46 -0.11
C ARG A 157 -7.51 4.44 1.04
N HIS A 158 -7.90 5.68 0.79
CA HIS A 158 -8.07 6.66 1.86
C HIS A 158 -9.17 6.22 2.84
N TYR A 159 -9.06 6.55 4.14
CA TYR A 159 -10.06 6.17 5.15
C TYR A 159 -11.48 6.66 4.83
N LYS A 160 -11.63 7.72 4.04
CA LYS A 160 -12.92 8.17 3.47
C LYS A 160 -13.33 7.40 2.22
N GLY A 161 -12.56 6.43 1.80
CA GLY A 161 -12.79 5.60 0.63
C GLY A 161 -11.96 6.01 -0.60
N ALA A 162 -11.87 5.09 -1.56
CA ALA A 162 -11.19 5.30 -2.82
C ALA A 162 -11.70 6.53 -3.59
N GLY A 163 -12.95 6.94 -3.38
CA GLY A 163 -13.51 8.17 -3.95
C GLY A 163 -12.90 9.48 -3.44
N VAL A 164 -11.90 9.46 -2.56
CA VAL A 164 -11.09 10.63 -2.17
C VAL A 164 -9.68 10.49 -2.71
N ALA A 165 -9.02 9.38 -2.41
CA ALA A 165 -7.71 9.04 -2.96
C ALA A 165 -7.54 7.52 -3.00
N GLU A 166 -6.90 7.04 -4.06
CA GLU A 166 -6.53 5.66 -4.29
C GLU A 166 -5.11 5.62 -4.85
N ILE A 167 -4.29 4.73 -4.34
CA ILE A 167 -2.93 4.51 -4.83
C ILE A 167 -2.82 3.04 -5.21
N ASP A 168 -2.67 2.77 -6.51
CA ASP A 168 -2.43 1.44 -7.00
C ASP A 168 -0.93 1.18 -6.98
N ILE A 169 -0.48 0.40 -5.98
CA ILE A 169 0.93 -0.02 -5.87
C ILE A 169 1.26 -0.95 -7.03
N LEU A 170 0.29 -1.73 -7.48
CA LEU A 170 0.35 -2.54 -8.69
C LEU A 170 -1.04 -2.87 -9.20
N GLU A 171 -1.26 -2.74 -10.49
CA GLU A 171 -2.36 -3.34 -11.23
C GLU A 171 -1.85 -4.03 -12.50
N PHE A 172 -2.39 -5.20 -12.81
CA PHE A 172 -2.13 -5.86 -14.08
C PHE A 172 -3.32 -5.76 -15.03
N PHE A 173 -3.15 -4.97 -16.10
CA PHE A 173 -4.07 -4.86 -17.22
C PHE A 173 -3.46 -5.58 -18.43
N THR A 174 -3.66 -6.87 -18.52
CA THR A 174 -2.96 -7.71 -19.51
C THR A 174 -3.33 -7.39 -20.95
N LYS A 175 -4.57 -6.93 -21.21
CA LYS A 175 -5.00 -6.55 -22.56
C LYS A 175 -4.39 -5.24 -23.04
N ALA A 176 -4.08 -4.30 -22.14
CA ALA A 176 -3.44 -3.03 -22.48
C ALA A 176 -2.07 -3.20 -23.16
N PHE A 177 -1.50 -4.39 -23.09
CA PHE A 177 -0.20 -4.74 -23.66
C PHE A 177 -0.30 -5.65 -24.90
N GLY A 178 -1.51 -5.85 -25.44
CA GLY A 178 -1.77 -6.70 -26.60
C GLY A 178 -2.02 -8.17 -26.25
N GLU A 179 -2.20 -9.01 -27.27
CA GLU A 179 -2.43 -10.45 -27.10
C GLU A 179 -1.22 -11.17 -26.47
N ASN A 180 -0.02 -10.62 -26.67
CA ASN A 180 1.18 -11.08 -25.99
C ASN A 180 1.46 -10.17 -24.79
N PRO A 181 1.28 -10.66 -23.54
CA PRO A 181 1.51 -9.88 -22.34
C PRO A 181 2.99 -9.50 -22.12
N TYR A 182 3.91 -10.01 -22.91
CA TYR A 182 5.34 -9.74 -22.79
C TYR A 182 5.83 -8.73 -23.86
N PRO A 183 6.78 -7.84 -23.50
CA PRO A 183 7.33 -7.65 -22.17
C PRO A 183 6.31 -7.08 -21.18
N ALA A 184 6.16 -7.76 -20.06
CA ALA A 184 5.22 -7.38 -19.00
C ALA A 184 5.56 -6.00 -18.43
N LYS A 185 4.54 -5.26 -18.08
CA LYS A 185 4.66 -3.93 -17.46
C LYS A 185 3.86 -3.87 -16.18
N ALA A 186 4.39 -3.19 -15.16
CA ALA A 186 3.68 -2.88 -13.95
C ALA A 186 2.98 -1.53 -14.07
N ASN A 187 1.66 -1.50 -13.91
CA ASN A 187 0.92 -0.25 -13.76
C ASN A 187 0.93 0.14 -12.28
N GLN A 188 1.41 1.33 -11.99
CA GLN A 188 1.36 1.96 -10.68
C GLN A 188 0.70 3.32 -10.88
N THR A 189 -0.33 3.65 -10.09
CA THR A 189 -1.20 4.78 -10.41
C THR A 189 -1.62 5.51 -9.14
N LEU A 190 -1.76 6.83 -9.22
CA LEU A 190 -2.44 7.66 -8.24
C LEU A 190 -3.77 8.13 -8.83
N HIS A 191 -4.87 7.80 -8.18
CA HIS A 191 -6.18 8.36 -8.45
C HIS A 191 -6.55 9.35 -7.36
N LEU A 192 -6.81 10.59 -7.75
CA LEU A 192 -7.37 11.62 -6.87
C LEU A 192 -8.74 12.03 -7.38
N PHE A 193 -9.67 12.16 -6.46
CA PHE A 193 -11.04 12.53 -6.77
C PHE A 193 -11.34 13.88 -6.14
N ASN A 194 -11.99 14.75 -6.89
CA ASN A 194 -12.51 15.98 -6.33
C ASN A 194 -13.73 15.66 -5.44
N SER A 195 -13.62 16.01 -4.16
CA SER A 195 -14.63 15.68 -3.16
C SER A 195 -15.96 16.45 -3.36
N GLU A 196 -15.94 17.59 -4.02
CA GLU A 196 -17.14 18.39 -4.26
C GLU A 196 -17.94 17.90 -5.46
N THR A 197 -17.23 17.49 -6.52
CA THR A 197 -17.87 17.06 -7.78
C THR A 197 -17.94 15.55 -7.94
N GLN A 198 -17.28 14.79 -7.10
CA GLN A 198 -17.13 13.32 -7.20
C GLN A 198 -16.61 12.84 -8.57
N LYS A 199 -16.00 13.72 -9.32
CA LYS A 199 -15.38 13.37 -10.60
C LYS A 199 -13.95 12.93 -10.37
N LEU A 200 -13.52 11.94 -11.14
CA LEU A 200 -12.12 11.55 -11.21
C LEU A 200 -11.28 12.77 -11.58
N GLY A 201 -10.46 13.24 -10.66
CA GLY A 201 -9.70 14.45 -10.86
C GLY A 201 -8.61 14.28 -11.90
N ILE A 202 -7.70 13.36 -11.70
CA ILE A 202 -6.59 13.08 -12.63
C ILE A 202 -6.13 11.63 -12.46
N ASN A 203 -6.09 10.91 -13.59
CA ASN A 203 -5.23 9.75 -13.74
C ASN A 203 -3.84 10.29 -14.14
N LEU A 204 -2.92 10.29 -13.21
CA LEU A 204 -1.54 10.65 -13.54
C LEU A 204 -0.88 9.59 -14.42
N PRO A 205 0.16 9.97 -15.18
CA PRO A 205 0.85 9.06 -16.06
C PRO A 205 1.22 7.78 -15.31
N LYS A 206 0.82 6.66 -15.87
CA LYS A 206 1.13 5.35 -15.34
C LYS A 206 2.63 5.13 -15.44
N GLY A 207 3.29 4.89 -14.33
CA GLY A 207 4.63 4.35 -14.34
C GLY A 207 4.57 2.96 -14.94
N GLN A 208 5.36 2.71 -15.94
CA GLN A 208 5.36 1.45 -16.68
C GLN A 208 6.78 0.93 -16.84
N ILE A 209 7.42 0.60 -15.72
CA ILE A 209 8.68 -0.12 -15.82
C ILE A 209 8.41 -1.51 -16.40
N ARG A 210 9.22 -1.91 -17.34
CA ARG A 210 9.19 -3.27 -17.86
C ARG A 210 9.95 -4.18 -16.91
N TYR A 211 9.43 -5.36 -16.65
CA TYR A 211 10.11 -6.32 -15.78
C TYR A 211 11.47 -6.74 -16.36
N THR A 212 11.61 -6.77 -17.69
CA THR A 212 12.92 -7.00 -18.34
C THR A 212 13.96 -5.95 -17.95
N GLU A 213 13.55 -4.74 -17.58
CA GLU A 213 14.47 -3.68 -17.12
C GLU A 213 14.99 -3.93 -15.69
N ILE A 214 14.31 -4.81 -14.95
CA ILE A 214 14.76 -5.28 -13.63
C ILE A 214 15.29 -6.72 -13.66
N GLY A 215 15.42 -7.30 -14.85
CA GLY A 215 16.03 -8.60 -15.05
C GLY A 215 15.05 -9.79 -15.00
N ASP A 216 13.75 -9.52 -15.08
CA ASP A 216 12.73 -10.55 -15.14
C ASP A 216 11.93 -10.48 -16.45
N ASP A 217 11.82 -11.58 -17.14
CA ASP A 217 11.00 -11.75 -18.35
C ASP A 217 9.68 -12.50 -18.07
N LYS A 218 9.52 -13.05 -16.84
CA LYS A 218 8.36 -13.83 -16.41
C LYS A 218 7.87 -13.40 -15.02
N PRO A 219 7.35 -12.19 -14.88
CA PRO A 219 7.00 -11.63 -13.57
C PRO A 219 5.95 -12.43 -12.79
N GLY A 220 5.12 -13.23 -13.46
CA GLY A 220 4.14 -14.10 -12.81
C GLY A 220 4.75 -15.32 -12.14
N ASP A 221 6.02 -15.66 -12.43
CA ASP A 221 6.72 -16.82 -11.88
C ASP A 221 7.59 -16.45 -10.66
N ASN A 222 7.87 -15.17 -10.43
CA ASN A 222 8.81 -14.71 -9.43
C ASN A 222 8.15 -13.74 -8.42
N PHE A 223 8.75 -13.68 -7.22
CA PHE A 223 8.40 -12.68 -6.24
C PHE A 223 9.13 -11.36 -6.52
N HIS A 224 8.39 -10.26 -6.48
CA HIS A 224 8.92 -8.90 -6.55
C HIS A 224 8.46 -8.09 -5.34
N VAL A 225 9.22 -7.06 -4.97
CA VAL A 225 8.83 -6.09 -3.95
C VAL A 225 8.21 -4.88 -4.64
N TYR A 226 6.91 -4.75 -4.54
CA TYR A 226 6.16 -3.60 -5.02
C TYR A 226 6.02 -2.59 -3.89
N ALA A 227 6.36 -1.33 -4.15
CA ALA A 227 6.35 -0.34 -3.09
C ALA A 227 5.82 1.02 -3.53
N VAL A 228 5.22 1.71 -2.56
CA VAL A 228 4.96 3.14 -2.62
C VAL A 228 5.56 3.83 -1.41
N GLN A 229 6.18 4.96 -1.63
CA GLN A 229 6.72 5.84 -0.62
C GLN A 229 6.03 7.20 -0.72
N ILE A 230 5.51 7.69 0.40
CA ILE A 230 4.78 8.95 0.47
C ILE A 230 5.51 9.83 1.47
N ASP A 231 6.18 10.85 0.98
CA ASP A 231 6.89 11.83 1.79
C ASP A 231 6.15 13.16 1.78
N PRO A 232 6.19 13.96 2.86
CA PRO A 232 5.72 15.33 2.80
C PRO A 232 6.55 16.14 1.80
N ASP A 233 5.91 17.05 1.06
CA ASP A 233 6.66 18.02 0.25
C ASP A 233 7.47 18.93 1.20
N PRO A 234 8.78 19.12 0.97
CA PRO A 234 9.64 19.89 1.90
C PRO A 234 9.32 21.38 1.94
N VAL A 235 8.57 21.89 0.96
CA VAL A 235 8.21 23.32 0.85
C VAL A 235 6.80 23.56 1.42
N ASP A 236 5.87 22.64 1.18
CA ASP A 236 4.49 22.77 1.65
C ASP A 236 3.96 21.39 2.10
N ASN A 237 3.80 21.22 3.39
CA ASN A 237 3.36 19.95 3.99
C ASN A 237 1.88 19.61 3.73
N ASN A 238 1.12 20.44 3.01
CA ASN A 238 -0.18 20.08 2.44
C ASN A 238 -0.05 19.33 1.11
N HIS A 239 1.17 19.11 0.66
CA HIS A 239 1.52 18.34 -0.51
C HIS A 239 2.40 17.16 -0.16
N ALA A 240 2.53 16.24 -1.10
CA ALA A 240 3.34 15.04 -0.96
C ALA A 240 4.23 14.81 -2.19
N ILE A 241 5.31 14.09 -1.96
CA ILE A 241 6.11 13.43 -3.00
C ILE A 241 5.78 11.94 -2.89
N ILE A 242 5.16 11.39 -3.93
CA ILE A 242 4.77 9.99 -4.00
C ILE A 242 5.72 9.29 -4.96
N THR A 243 6.46 8.32 -4.45
CA THR A 243 7.45 7.56 -5.22
C THR A 243 7.00 6.11 -5.34
N PHE A 244 6.89 5.61 -6.56
CA PHE A 244 6.60 4.23 -6.85
C PHE A 244 7.88 3.47 -7.18
N LEU A 245 8.00 2.25 -6.61
CA LEU A 245 9.19 1.42 -6.76
C LEU A 245 8.81 -0.03 -7.08
N ILE A 246 9.73 -0.72 -7.76
CA ILE A 246 9.73 -2.18 -7.91
C ILE A 246 11.16 -2.65 -7.64
N ASP A 247 11.34 -3.60 -6.72
CA ASP A 247 12.64 -4.12 -6.29
C ASP A 247 13.64 -3.00 -5.97
N ASN A 248 13.17 -1.99 -5.20
CA ASN A 248 13.90 -0.78 -4.84
C ASN A 248 14.32 0.13 -6.01
N LYS A 249 13.94 -0.17 -7.25
CA LYS A 249 14.13 0.73 -8.37
C LYS A 249 12.95 1.68 -8.50
N VAL A 250 13.23 2.98 -8.57
CA VAL A 250 12.20 3.99 -8.78
C VAL A 250 11.61 3.84 -10.18
N ASN A 251 10.31 3.59 -10.23
CA ASN A 251 9.55 3.54 -11.48
C ASN A 251 9.22 4.98 -11.93
N TYR A 252 8.57 5.75 -11.05
CA TYR A 252 8.36 7.17 -11.25
C TYR A 252 7.98 7.89 -9.94
N GLN A 253 7.90 9.21 -10.01
CA GLN A 253 7.65 10.06 -8.87
C GLN A 253 6.60 11.12 -9.22
N ILE A 254 5.71 11.42 -8.28
CA ILE A 254 4.67 12.45 -8.38
C ILE A 254 4.95 13.51 -7.32
N HIS A 255 5.11 14.75 -7.75
CA HIS A 255 5.16 15.93 -6.89
C HIS A 255 3.80 16.62 -6.92
N THR A 256 2.96 16.40 -5.92
CA THR A 256 1.57 16.88 -5.95
C THR A 256 1.49 18.41 -6.04
N ARG A 257 2.41 19.15 -5.39
CA ARG A 257 2.44 20.60 -5.41
C ARG A 257 2.65 21.17 -6.82
N THR A 258 3.59 20.63 -7.57
CA THR A 258 3.95 21.17 -8.89
C THR A 258 3.15 20.58 -10.05
N GLN A 259 2.64 19.36 -9.88
CA GLN A 259 1.93 18.64 -10.93
C GLN A 259 0.41 18.72 -10.79
N LEU A 260 -0.12 18.89 -9.57
CA LEU A 260 -1.55 18.85 -9.31
C LEU A 260 -2.12 20.16 -8.76
N GLY A 261 -1.29 20.96 -8.09
CA GLY A 261 -1.76 22.19 -7.42
C GLY A 261 -2.74 21.94 -6.29
N ASP A 262 -3.30 23.02 -5.74
CA ASP A 262 -4.11 22.99 -4.51
C ASP A 262 -5.44 22.24 -4.65
N ALA A 263 -5.98 22.13 -5.85
CA ALA A 263 -7.27 21.47 -6.08
C ALA A 263 -7.28 19.98 -5.74
N TYR A 264 -6.10 19.36 -5.57
CA TYR A 264 -5.95 17.90 -5.40
C TYR A 264 -5.30 17.48 -4.08
N THR A 265 -5.23 18.38 -3.09
CA THR A 265 -4.68 18.08 -1.76
C THR A 265 -5.73 17.66 -0.74
N ASP A 266 -6.95 17.44 -1.17
CA ASP A 266 -8.08 17.11 -0.28
C ASP A 266 -7.79 15.93 0.65
N PHE A 267 -7.07 14.91 0.19
CA PHE A 267 -6.79 13.74 1.01
C PHE A 267 -5.87 14.07 2.21
N ILE A 268 -4.85 14.92 2.00
CA ILE A 268 -3.97 15.41 3.07
C ILE A 268 -4.73 16.36 3.97
N THR A 269 -5.43 17.32 3.38
CA THR A 269 -6.17 18.36 4.11
C THR A 269 -7.26 17.75 4.98
N LYS A 270 -8.01 16.78 4.49
CA LYS A 270 -9.02 16.05 5.26
C LYS A 270 -8.41 15.30 6.43
N ALA A 271 -7.36 14.53 6.18
CA ALA A 271 -6.68 13.78 7.22
C ALA A 271 -6.14 14.71 8.33
N ARG A 272 -5.59 15.87 7.94
CA ARG A 272 -5.09 16.88 8.88
C ARG A 272 -6.21 17.53 9.69
N LYS A 273 -7.29 17.95 9.06
CA LYS A 273 -8.46 18.55 9.74
C LYS A 273 -9.11 17.61 10.74
N GLU A 274 -9.09 16.32 10.46
CA GLU A 274 -9.65 15.28 11.33
C GLU A 274 -8.63 14.70 12.32
N ASN A 275 -7.41 15.24 12.35
CA ASN A 275 -6.28 14.73 13.18
C ASN A 275 -6.03 13.24 13.00
N ARG A 276 -5.97 12.79 11.74
CA ARG A 276 -5.83 11.38 11.36
C ARG A 276 -4.61 11.09 10.50
N LEU A 277 -3.55 11.89 10.59
CA LEU A 277 -2.33 11.68 9.78
C LEU A 277 -1.65 10.34 10.04
N ASP A 278 -1.90 9.75 11.20
CA ASP A 278 -1.41 8.43 11.62
C ASP A 278 -2.29 7.26 11.15
N ARG A 279 -3.48 7.53 10.60
CA ARG A 279 -4.49 6.52 10.26
C ARG A 279 -5.23 6.86 8.96
N VAL A 280 -4.51 6.88 7.85
CA VAL A 280 -5.05 7.32 6.54
C VAL A 280 -5.27 6.16 5.59
N TRP A 281 -4.27 5.31 5.41
CA TRP A 281 -4.30 4.31 4.36
C TRP A 281 -4.81 2.96 4.85
N ASP A 282 -5.75 2.41 4.10
CA ASP A 282 -6.16 1.02 4.15
C ASP A 282 -5.46 0.27 3.00
N ILE A 283 -4.81 -0.83 3.33
CA ILE A 283 -4.19 -1.72 2.34
C ILE A 283 -5.23 -2.72 1.87
N ALA A 284 -5.41 -2.80 0.56
CA ALA A 284 -6.29 -3.78 -0.07
C ALA A 284 -5.51 -4.62 -1.10
N ILE A 285 -5.79 -5.92 -1.11
CA ILE A 285 -5.23 -6.88 -2.07
C ILE A 285 -6.38 -7.67 -2.66
N THR A 286 -6.49 -7.66 -3.98
CA THR A 286 -7.66 -8.23 -4.64
C THR A 286 -7.28 -9.18 -5.77
N GLY A 287 -7.77 -10.42 -5.70
CA GLY A 287 -7.68 -11.40 -6.79
C GLY A 287 -8.87 -11.23 -7.73
N GLN A 288 -8.72 -10.48 -8.81
CA GLN A 288 -9.82 -10.16 -9.72
C GLN A 288 -9.72 -10.95 -11.03
N VAL A 289 -10.88 -11.39 -11.53
CA VAL A 289 -10.98 -12.25 -12.71
C VAL A 289 -11.91 -11.60 -13.74
N GLY A 290 -11.35 -11.27 -14.88
CA GLY A 290 -12.06 -10.64 -15.97
C GLY A 290 -12.45 -9.19 -15.68
N ALA A 291 -12.75 -8.47 -16.71
CA ALA A 291 -13.43 -7.18 -16.65
C ALA A 291 -13.93 -6.80 -18.05
N PHE A 292 -14.75 -5.77 -18.09
CA PHE A 292 -15.29 -5.23 -19.31
C PHE A 292 -14.19 -4.69 -20.24
N ASP A 293 -14.37 -4.81 -21.57
CA ASP A 293 -13.39 -4.37 -22.58
C ASP A 293 -12.85 -2.95 -22.43
N LYS A 294 -13.64 -2.05 -21.84
CA LYS A 294 -13.22 -0.66 -21.58
C LYS A 294 -12.06 -0.52 -20.62
N LEU A 295 -11.77 -1.58 -19.83
CA LEU A 295 -10.71 -1.57 -18.83
C LEU A 295 -9.45 -2.32 -19.31
N ASP A 296 -9.39 -2.68 -20.59
CA ASP A 296 -8.24 -3.38 -21.16
C ASP A 296 -7.82 -4.68 -20.43
N VAL A 297 -8.77 -5.36 -19.79
CA VAL A 297 -8.52 -6.61 -19.07
C VAL A 297 -8.97 -7.83 -19.88
N GLY A 298 -10.20 -7.83 -20.39
CA GLY A 298 -10.79 -8.98 -21.06
C GLY A 298 -11.17 -10.12 -20.11
N TYR A 299 -11.20 -11.34 -20.61
CA TYR A 299 -11.57 -12.53 -19.84
C TYR A 299 -10.54 -13.64 -20.05
N PRO A 300 -10.25 -14.46 -19.02
CA PRO A 300 -9.30 -15.55 -19.16
C PRO A 300 -9.79 -16.59 -20.18
N ALA A 301 -8.84 -17.31 -20.76
CA ALA A 301 -9.10 -18.45 -21.65
C ALA A 301 -9.99 -19.49 -20.93
N GLU A 302 -10.83 -20.19 -21.71
CA GLU A 302 -11.75 -21.20 -21.14
C GLU A 302 -11.02 -22.35 -20.44
N GLU A 303 -9.81 -22.65 -20.86
CA GLU A 303 -8.93 -23.69 -20.30
C GLU A 303 -8.34 -23.32 -18.93
N LEU A 304 -8.26 -22.02 -18.61
CA LEU A 304 -7.78 -21.59 -17.30
C LEU A 304 -8.81 -21.94 -16.24
N GLN A 305 -8.45 -22.85 -15.33
CA GLN A 305 -9.34 -23.33 -14.28
C GLN A 305 -9.01 -22.74 -12.92
N GLN A 306 -7.74 -22.39 -12.66
CA GLN A 306 -7.25 -21.91 -11.38
C GLN A 306 -5.98 -21.07 -11.56
N PHE A 307 -5.77 -20.13 -10.65
CA PHE A 307 -4.48 -19.47 -10.44
C PHE A 307 -4.32 -19.10 -8.97
N ASP A 308 -3.08 -18.91 -8.56
CA ASP A 308 -2.71 -18.50 -7.20
C ASP A 308 -2.00 -17.15 -7.26
N PHE A 309 -2.34 -16.27 -6.31
CA PHE A 309 -1.71 -14.99 -6.07
C PHE A 309 -1.04 -15.07 -4.69
N ASP A 310 0.27 -15.09 -4.65
CA ASP A 310 1.06 -15.34 -3.45
C ASP A 310 1.65 -14.04 -2.90
N ILE A 311 1.49 -13.81 -1.61
CA ILE A 311 2.06 -12.69 -0.86
C ILE A 311 2.99 -13.26 0.20
N ASP A 312 4.28 -12.92 0.13
CA ASP A 312 5.29 -13.34 1.09
C ASP A 312 5.19 -12.52 2.38
N TRP A 313 5.22 -11.21 2.24
CA TRP A 313 5.06 -10.29 3.37
C TRP A 313 4.53 -8.91 2.93
N ILE A 314 4.02 -8.17 3.93
CA ILE A 314 3.63 -6.77 3.83
C ILE A 314 4.34 -6.02 4.94
N ARG A 315 5.07 -4.94 4.60
CA ARG A 315 5.83 -4.14 5.55
C ARG A 315 5.52 -2.66 5.38
N VAL A 316 5.28 -2.01 6.49
CA VAL A 316 5.03 -0.57 6.54
C VAL A 316 6.13 0.08 7.34
N TYR A 317 6.67 1.16 6.82
CA TYR A 317 7.75 1.92 7.43
C TYR A 317 7.35 3.38 7.57
N VAL A 318 7.86 4.04 8.59
CA VAL A 318 7.80 5.50 8.77
C VAL A 318 9.20 6.08 8.70
N ARG A 319 9.30 7.36 8.39
CA ARG A 319 10.62 8.02 8.38
C ARG A 319 11.25 7.98 9.75
N ASP A 320 12.53 7.63 9.78
CA ASP A 320 13.36 7.79 10.96
C ASP A 320 13.54 9.28 11.25
N PRO A 321 13.01 9.79 12.37
CA PRO A 321 13.14 11.21 12.72
C PRO A 321 14.60 11.63 12.95
N HIS A 322 15.51 10.69 13.17
CA HIS A 322 16.93 10.93 13.33
C HIS A 322 17.73 10.88 12.03
N THR A 323 17.13 10.32 10.98
CA THR A 323 17.77 10.34 9.66
C THR A 323 17.48 11.68 9.01
N ARG A 324 18.50 12.50 8.84
CA ARG A 324 18.41 13.65 7.92
C ARG A 324 17.90 13.10 6.59
N ILE A 325 16.75 13.58 6.16
CA ILE A 325 16.39 13.52 4.75
C ILE A 325 17.42 14.44 4.08
N VAL A 326 18.59 13.89 3.77
CA VAL A 326 19.45 14.51 2.75
C VAL A 326 18.61 14.33 1.49
N GLY A 327 17.73 15.30 1.28
CA GLY A 327 17.02 15.39 0.04
C GLY A 327 18.09 15.30 -1.03
N ASN A 328 17.96 14.33 -1.93
CA ASN A 328 18.56 14.41 -3.25
C ASN A 328 17.83 15.51 -4.06
N SER A 329 17.41 16.59 -3.41
CA SER A 329 17.28 17.85 -4.06
C SER A 329 18.72 18.28 -4.36
N LYS A 330 19.25 17.80 -5.45
CA LYS A 330 20.00 18.71 -6.28
C LYS A 330 19.01 19.82 -6.63
N LEU A 331 18.79 20.74 -5.69
CA LEU A 331 18.42 22.09 -6.08
C LEU A 331 19.39 22.39 -7.21
N PRO A 332 18.91 22.72 -8.40
CA PRO A 332 19.83 23.07 -9.47
C PRO A 332 20.77 24.08 -8.85
N HIS A 333 22.06 23.75 -8.76
CA HIS A 333 23.08 24.67 -8.40
C HIS A 333 23.09 25.71 -9.53
N THR A 334 22.29 26.75 -9.38
CA THR A 334 22.36 27.87 -10.26
C THR A 334 23.41 28.82 -9.66
N PRO A 335 24.22 29.48 -10.49
CA PRO A 335 25.18 30.46 -9.99
C PRO A 335 24.55 31.51 -9.06
N GLU A 336 23.28 31.86 -9.29
CA GLU A 336 22.49 32.79 -8.48
C GLU A 336 22.18 32.21 -7.08
N ALA A 337 21.77 30.94 -7.01
CA ALA A 337 21.51 30.27 -5.74
C ALA A 337 22.80 30.12 -4.92
N ASP A 338 23.90 29.73 -5.54
CA ASP A 338 25.19 29.61 -4.88
C ASP A 338 25.69 30.97 -4.38
N SER A 339 25.48 32.03 -5.15
CA SER A 339 25.83 33.40 -4.77
C SER A 339 25.02 33.87 -3.58
N PHE A 340 23.70 33.62 -3.58
CA PHE A 340 22.80 33.93 -2.46
C PHE A 340 23.20 33.20 -1.18
N VAL A 341 23.46 31.88 -1.28
CA VAL A 341 23.88 31.08 -0.12
C VAL A 341 25.22 31.57 0.44
N LYS A 342 26.19 31.87 -0.41
CA LYS A 342 27.49 32.44 0.04
C LYS A 342 27.34 33.80 0.72
N ASP A 343 26.51 34.67 0.18
CA ASP A 343 26.23 35.97 0.78
C ASP A 343 25.56 35.83 2.13
N LEU A 344 24.50 34.94 2.24
CA LEU A 344 23.84 34.65 3.48
C LEU A 344 24.83 34.13 4.54
N LEU A 345 25.60 33.10 4.20
CA LEU A 345 26.60 32.51 5.09
C LEU A 345 27.67 33.51 5.53
N SER A 346 28.01 34.48 4.69
CA SER A 346 29.01 35.51 5.04
C SER A 346 28.50 36.47 6.12
N ARG A 347 27.19 36.64 6.24
CA ARG A 347 26.53 37.55 7.18
C ARG A 347 26.11 36.85 8.50
N MET A 348 26.09 35.53 8.52
CA MET A 348 25.71 34.76 9.73
C MET A 348 26.88 34.69 10.71
N THR A 349 26.55 34.78 12.00
CA THR A 349 27.50 34.49 13.09
C THR A 349 27.80 32.97 13.15
N VAL A 350 28.83 32.61 13.92
CA VAL A 350 29.18 31.20 14.14
C VAL A 350 28.05 30.48 14.83
N GLU A 351 27.42 31.11 15.82
CA GLU A 351 26.27 30.60 16.57
C GLU A 351 25.09 30.34 15.65
N GLU A 352 24.75 31.27 14.76
CA GLU A 352 23.65 31.08 13.79
C GLU A 352 23.97 29.95 12.81
N LYS A 353 25.22 29.83 12.34
CA LYS A 353 25.63 28.70 11.48
C LYS A 353 25.50 27.35 12.21
N ILE A 354 25.91 27.30 13.47
CA ILE A 354 25.72 26.09 14.31
C ILE A 354 24.25 25.83 14.53
N GLY A 355 23.46 26.89 14.77
CA GLY A 355 21.99 26.76 14.92
C GLY A 355 21.31 26.12 13.71
N GLN A 356 21.75 26.42 12.48
CA GLN A 356 21.21 25.78 11.27
C GLN A 356 21.52 24.28 11.20
N LEU A 357 22.52 23.80 11.90
CA LEU A 357 22.86 22.38 12.00
C LEU A 357 22.10 21.67 13.13
N SER A 358 21.44 22.44 14.00
CA SER A 358 20.68 21.90 15.14
C SER A 358 19.21 21.80 14.80
N GLN A 359 18.67 20.59 14.74
CA GLN A 359 17.23 20.37 14.54
C GLN A 359 16.56 20.10 15.88
N TYR A 360 15.48 20.82 16.17
CA TYR A 360 14.63 20.52 17.32
C TYR A 360 13.51 19.56 16.92
N VAL A 361 13.36 18.50 17.66
CA VAL A 361 12.24 17.55 17.52
C VAL A 361 10.96 18.21 18.05
N GLY A 362 9.88 18.08 17.30
CA GLY A 362 8.60 18.69 17.68
C GLY A 362 8.05 18.24 19.05
N ARG A 363 7.04 18.93 19.54
CA ARG A 363 6.44 18.90 20.89
C ARG A 363 6.26 17.54 21.56
N THR A 364 6.17 16.46 20.81
CA THR A 364 5.75 15.13 21.32
C THR A 364 6.89 14.31 21.93
N LEU A 365 8.14 14.74 21.84
CA LEU A 365 9.30 13.94 22.28
C LEU A 365 10.17 14.61 23.35
N LEU A 366 9.78 15.78 23.85
CA LEU A 366 10.51 16.42 24.95
C LEU A 366 9.89 15.97 26.29
N THR A 367 10.52 15.00 26.91
CA THR A 367 10.30 14.64 28.30
C THR A 367 11.20 15.50 29.18
N GLY A 368 10.76 16.71 29.52
CA GLY A 368 11.49 17.61 30.41
C GLY A 368 10.76 18.94 30.60
N PRO A 369 11.13 19.73 31.65
CA PRO A 369 10.45 20.98 31.98
C PRO A 369 10.83 22.15 31.06
N GLU A 370 11.33 21.92 29.87
CA GLU A 370 11.67 22.99 28.92
C GLU A 370 10.40 23.60 28.34
N SER A 371 10.15 24.84 28.73
CA SER A 371 9.00 25.61 28.34
C SER A 371 9.04 25.93 26.83
N GLU A 372 7.86 26.03 26.22
CA GLU A 372 7.69 26.54 24.83
C GLU A 372 8.43 27.88 24.59
N TYR A 373 8.52 28.69 25.62
CA TYR A 373 9.25 29.96 25.60
C TYR A 373 10.73 29.85 25.23
N LEU A 374 11.42 28.83 25.73
CA LEU A 374 12.84 28.67 25.42
C LEU A 374 13.06 28.32 23.96
N ARG A 375 12.24 27.45 23.40
CA ARG A 375 12.33 27.04 22.00
C ARG A 375 12.09 28.21 21.05
N ASP A 376 11.02 28.97 21.26
CA ASP A 376 10.67 30.08 20.40
C ASP A 376 11.73 31.18 20.48
N SER A 377 12.33 31.38 21.64
CA SER A 377 13.45 32.31 21.81
C SER A 377 14.74 31.85 21.07
N LEU A 378 15.00 30.53 21.04
CA LEU A 378 16.16 29.99 20.32
C LEU A 378 15.96 30.09 18.80
N ILE A 379 14.74 29.83 18.31
CA ILE A 379 14.40 30.02 16.90
C ILE A 379 14.53 31.49 16.50
N ALA A 380 13.95 32.40 17.31
CA ALA A 380 14.00 33.84 17.04
C ALA A 380 15.44 34.41 17.04
N ARG A 381 16.35 33.73 17.76
CA ARG A 381 17.78 34.08 17.79
C ARG A 381 18.62 33.35 16.75
N GLY A 382 18.01 32.56 15.86
CA GLY A 382 18.74 31.80 14.84
C GLY A 382 19.64 30.66 15.40
N LEU A 383 19.43 30.27 16.65
CA LEU A 383 20.27 29.26 17.31
C LEU A 383 19.82 27.81 17.07
N VAL A 384 18.76 27.60 16.32
CA VAL A 384 18.29 26.30 15.85
C VAL A 384 17.80 26.40 14.42
N GLY A 385 18.08 25.38 13.64
CA GLY A 385 17.54 25.22 12.29
C GLY A 385 16.07 24.76 12.34
N SER A 386 15.33 25.14 11.31
CA SER A 386 13.93 24.75 11.12
C SER A 386 13.82 23.37 10.49
#